data_cbb84e88340dab08a34d7583106c422f
#
_entry.id   cbb84e88340dab08a34d7583106c422f
#
_cell.length_a   1.000
_cell.length_b   1.000
_cell.length_c   1.000
_cell.angle_alpha   90.00
_cell.angle_beta   90.00
_cell.angle_gamma   90.00
#
_symmetry.space_group_name_H-M   'P 1'
#
loop_
_entity.id
_entity.type
_entity.pdbx_description
1 polymer ?
#
loop_
_entity_poly.entity_id
_entity_poly.type
_entity_poly.pdbx_seq_one_letter_code
_entity_poly.pdbx_strand_id
1 'polypeptide(L)'
;MTAATSKVKSGAAGEEGLFDAFASRAFTVRVLALACVFLLFAAALGPLLTVYLLHEPERVVIVSEDGTVTIARLQRSREALGLPKIAAGQAARAMLDRTTGGIEDTDAIDLMFSRTAKEKLTEFVKSQAAVFREYGYHQKVEIAATEIAADTDGSYRARVTGQLIRAGVFNDTPKLDRLNFTLVLYFFRNESAVINRQYPLGV
;
A
#
# COMPACT_ATOMS: atom_id res chain seq x y z
N MET A 1 94.29 4.12 -55.88
CA MET A 1 93.56 2.87 -55.73
C MET A 1 93.00 2.75 -54.34
N THR A 2 91.73 2.99 -54.16
CA THR A 2 91.12 2.96 -52.82
C THR A 2 89.82 2.17 -52.96
N ALA A 3 89.84 0.98 -52.36
CA ALA A 3 88.70 0.07 -52.37
C ALA A 3 87.63 0.51 -51.37
N ALA A 4 86.42 0.66 -51.86
CA ALA A 4 85.27 0.95 -51.02
C ALA A 4 84.68 -0.32 -50.45
N THR A 5 84.70 -0.51 -49.18
CA THR A 5 84.02 -1.60 -48.43
C THR A 5 82.53 -1.26 -48.24
N SER A 6 81.71 -1.95 -49.00
CA SER A 6 80.27 -1.93 -48.85
C SER A 6 79.87 -2.80 -47.67
N LYS A 7 79.37 -2.16 -46.57
CA LYS A 7 78.87 -2.80 -45.40
C LYS A 7 77.39 -3.14 -45.60
N VAL A 8 77.09 -4.39 -45.82
CA VAL A 8 75.75 -4.96 -45.92
C VAL A 8 75.11 -4.86 -44.53
N LYS A 9 74.15 -3.96 -44.38
CA LYS A 9 73.26 -3.88 -43.20
C LYS A 9 71.98 -4.61 -43.58
N SER A 10 72.00 -5.91 -43.44
CA SER A 10 70.83 -6.77 -43.68
C SER A 10 70.59 -7.60 -42.44
N GLY A 11 69.44 -7.51 -41.82
CA GLY A 11 68.95 -8.53 -40.93
C GLY A 11 68.10 -8.08 -39.74
N ALA A 12 68.17 -6.81 -39.24
CA ALA A 12 67.50 -6.47 -38.00
C ALA A 12 66.12 -5.79 -38.17
N ALA A 13 65.80 -5.25 -39.35
CA ALA A 13 64.56 -4.53 -39.56
C ALA A 13 63.30 -5.40 -39.79
N GLY A 14 63.51 -6.71 -40.09
CA GLY A 14 62.38 -7.60 -40.34
C GLY A 14 61.78 -8.26 -39.09
N GLU A 15 62.61 -8.47 -38.07
CA GLU A 15 62.14 -9.12 -36.81
C GLU A 15 61.36 -8.16 -35.91
N GLU A 16 61.77 -6.90 -35.78
CA GLU A 16 61.06 -5.89 -34.99
C GLU A 16 59.64 -5.64 -35.55
N GLY A 17 59.46 -5.63 -36.86
CA GLY A 17 58.14 -5.45 -37.48
C GLY A 17 57.19 -6.63 -37.26
N LEU A 18 57.75 -7.88 -37.18
CA LEU A 18 56.94 -9.07 -36.90
C LEU A 18 56.51 -9.11 -35.42
N PHE A 19 57.38 -8.75 -34.45
CA PHE A 19 57.00 -8.69 -33.05
C PHE A 19 55.95 -7.60 -32.78
N ASP A 20 56.07 -6.43 -33.39
CA ASP A 20 55.10 -5.37 -33.32
C ASP A 20 53.74 -5.76 -33.92
N ALA A 21 53.72 -6.50 -35.06
CA ALA A 21 52.52 -7.02 -35.67
C ALA A 21 51.84 -8.08 -34.79
N PHE A 22 52.63 -8.95 -34.12
CA PHE A 22 52.10 -9.94 -33.19
C PHE A 22 51.57 -9.29 -31.91
N ALA A 23 52.30 -8.30 -31.37
CA ALA A 23 51.93 -7.55 -30.16
C ALA A 23 50.59 -6.75 -30.43
N SER A 24 50.49 -6.10 -31.60
CA SER A 24 49.29 -5.40 -32.01
C SER A 24 48.10 -6.34 -32.22
N ARG A 25 48.29 -7.52 -32.80
CA ARG A 25 47.25 -8.55 -32.91
C ARG A 25 46.78 -9.06 -31.54
N ALA A 26 47.75 -9.37 -30.64
CA ALA A 26 47.40 -9.83 -29.30
C ALA A 26 46.65 -8.76 -28.51
N PHE A 27 47.04 -7.49 -28.65
CA PHE A 27 46.30 -6.37 -28.07
C PHE A 27 44.88 -6.25 -28.63
N THR A 28 44.73 -6.30 -29.98
CA THR A 28 43.42 -6.21 -30.62
C THR A 28 42.50 -7.35 -30.20
N VAL A 29 43.01 -8.59 -30.10
CA VAL A 29 42.23 -9.75 -29.62
C VAL A 29 41.80 -9.56 -28.14
N ARG A 30 42.68 -9.03 -27.29
CA ARG A 30 42.31 -8.76 -25.90
C ARG A 30 41.25 -7.67 -25.76
N VAL A 31 41.37 -6.59 -26.55
CA VAL A 31 40.37 -5.50 -26.57
C VAL A 31 39.02 -6.03 -27.07
N LEU A 32 39.06 -6.84 -28.15
CA LEU A 32 37.83 -7.44 -28.68
C LEU A 32 37.17 -8.41 -27.70
N ALA A 33 37.98 -9.24 -27.01
CA ALA A 33 37.47 -10.14 -25.96
C ALA A 33 36.83 -9.37 -24.81
N LEU A 34 37.46 -8.28 -24.33
CA LEU A 34 36.90 -7.42 -23.31
C LEU A 34 35.59 -6.75 -23.77
N ALA A 35 35.55 -6.27 -25.02
CA ALA A 35 34.34 -5.69 -25.58
C ALA A 35 33.20 -6.72 -25.68
N CYS A 36 33.51 -7.97 -26.09
CA CYS A 36 32.51 -9.05 -26.09
C CYS A 36 31.99 -9.37 -24.68
N VAL A 37 32.87 -9.46 -23.71
CA VAL A 37 32.46 -9.70 -22.31
C VAL A 37 31.57 -8.55 -21.80
N PHE A 38 31.93 -7.30 -22.11
CA PHE A 38 31.12 -6.14 -21.73
C PHE A 38 29.75 -6.15 -22.40
N LEU A 39 29.69 -6.49 -23.71
CA LEU A 39 28.42 -6.59 -24.43
C LEU A 39 27.53 -7.73 -23.88
N LEU A 40 28.12 -8.89 -23.53
CA LEU A 40 27.39 -9.97 -22.88
C LEU A 40 26.84 -9.56 -21.53
N PHE A 41 27.62 -8.82 -20.77
CA PHE A 41 27.18 -8.30 -19.46
C PHE A 41 26.04 -7.26 -19.62
N ALA A 42 26.18 -6.35 -20.59
CA ALA A 42 25.14 -5.38 -20.91
C ALA A 42 23.86 -6.05 -21.43
N ALA A 43 23.99 -7.09 -22.26
CA ALA A 43 22.85 -7.86 -22.75
C ALA A 43 22.14 -8.66 -21.64
N ALA A 44 22.88 -9.16 -20.66
CA ALA A 44 22.31 -9.88 -19.51
C ALA A 44 21.65 -8.94 -18.48
N LEU A 45 22.27 -7.78 -18.22
CA LEU A 45 21.76 -6.80 -17.26
C LEU A 45 20.66 -5.89 -17.85
N GLY A 46 20.67 -5.64 -19.14
CA GLY A 46 19.72 -4.78 -19.84
C GLY A 46 18.25 -5.14 -19.55
N PRO A 47 17.81 -6.38 -19.76
CA PRO A 47 16.44 -6.81 -19.46
C PRO A 47 16.07 -6.66 -17.99
N LEU A 48 16.99 -7.00 -17.08
CA LEU A 48 16.77 -6.85 -15.63
C LEU A 48 16.62 -5.38 -15.23
N LEU A 49 17.45 -4.51 -15.78
CA LEU A 49 17.39 -3.07 -15.52
C LEU A 49 16.12 -2.46 -16.13
N THR A 50 15.71 -2.93 -17.32
CA THR A 50 14.48 -2.50 -17.98
C THR A 50 13.25 -2.90 -17.17
N VAL A 51 13.19 -4.14 -16.68
CA VAL A 51 12.11 -4.60 -15.79
C VAL A 51 12.10 -3.80 -14.49
N TYR A 52 13.26 -3.52 -13.91
CA TYR A 52 13.36 -2.74 -12.67
C TYR A 52 12.94 -1.28 -12.86
N LEU A 53 13.33 -0.63 -13.97
CA LEU A 53 12.98 0.75 -14.28
C LEU A 53 11.54 0.92 -14.78
N LEU A 54 11.02 -0.07 -15.54
CA LEU A 54 9.65 -0.08 -16.05
C LEU A 54 8.65 -0.70 -15.07
N HIS A 55 9.11 -1.22 -13.93
CA HIS A 55 8.23 -1.65 -12.87
C HIS A 55 7.61 -0.42 -12.19
N GLU A 56 6.84 0.33 -12.98
CA GLU A 56 5.97 1.35 -12.41
C GLU A 56 5.01 0.64 -11.42
N PRO A 57 4.89 1.14 -10.18
CA PRO A 57 3.91 0.60 -9.27
C PRO A 57 2.54 0.68 -9.95
N GLU A 58 1.86 -0.45 -10.04
CA GLU A 58 0.51 -0.55 -10.60
C GLU A 58 -0.33 0.60 -10.09
N ARG A 59 -0.88 1.39 -11.00
CA ARG A 59 -1.77 2.50 -10.67
C ARG A 59 -3.19 1.97 -10.73
N VAL A 60 -3.89 2.00 -9.62
CA VAL A 60 -5.31 1.67 -9.59
C VAL A 60 -6.09 2.93 -9.88
N VAL A 61 -6.92 2.86 -10.91
CA VAL A 61 -7.90 3.89 -11.21
C VAL A 61 -9.17 3.52 -10.46
N ILE A 62 -9.50 4.31 -9.45
CA ILE A 62 -10.76 4.17 -8.72
C ILE A 62 -11.73 5.16 -9.33
N VAL A 63 -12.77 4.65 -9.95
CA VAL A 63 -13.90 5.45 -10.45
C VAL A 63 -14.97 5.41 -9.37
N SER A 64 -15.23 6.54 -8.72
CA SER A 64 -16.33 6.67 -7.76
C SER A 64 -17.66 6.80 -8.49
N GLU A 65 -18.78 6.45 -7.84
CA GLU A 65 -20.13 6.52 -8.43
C GLU A 65 -20.53 7.95 -8.86
N ASP A 66 -19.89 8.97 -8.29
CA ASP A 66 -20.04 10.38 -8.67
C ASP A 66 -19.26 10.78 -9.93
N GLY A 67 -18.57 9.83 -10.59
CA GLY A 67 -17.76 10.04 -11.78
C GLY A 67 -16.39 10.65 -11.51
N THR A 68 -16.00 10.83 -10.26
CA THR A 68 -14.62 11.28 -9.94
C THR A 68 -13.63 10.15 -10.17
N VAL A 69 -12.60 10.45 -10.96
CA VAL A 69 -11.49 9.51 -11.26
C VAL A 69 -10.32 9.82 -10.35
N THR A 70 -10.03 8.94 -9.41
CA THR A 70 -8.86 9.05 -8.54
C THR A 70 -7.79 8.06 -8.99
N ILE A 71 -6.64 8.57 -9.43
CA ILE A 71 -5.47 7.75 -9.77
C ILE A 71 -4.62 7.64 -8.51
N ALA A 72 -4.63 6.47 -7.88
CA ALA A 72 -3.80 6.19 -6.71
C ALA A 72 -2.68 5.23 -7.07
N ARG A 73 -1.48 5.45 -6.52
CA ARG A 73 -0.41 4.45 -6.57
C ARG A 73 -0.79 3.31 -5.63
N LEU A 74 -0.61 2.07 -6.11
CA LEU A 74 -0.70 0.89 -5.24
C LEU A 74 0.42 0.98 -4.20
N GLN A 75 0.09 1.51 -3.02
CA GLN A 75 1.00 1.45 -1.88
C GLN A 75 0.99 0.04 -1.30
N ARG A 76 2.17 -0.48 -0.97
CA ARG A 76 2.25 -1.72 -0.21
C ARG A 76 1.44 -1.57 1.06
N SER A 77 0.65 -2.59 1.39
CA SER A 77 -0.30 -2.60 2.53
C SER A 77 0.29 -2.10 3.86
N ARG A 78 1.61 -2.27 4.07
CA ARG A 78 2.31 -1.77 5.26
C ARG A 78 2.57 -0.25 5.28
N GLU A 79 2.54 0.40 4.11
CA GLU A 79 2.83 1.84 3.99
C GLU A 79 1.54 2.67 3.89
N ALA A 80 0.41 2.04 3.57
CA ALA A 80 -0.87 2.69 3.37
C ALA A 80 -1.67 2.80 4.69
N LEU A 81 -1.11 3.46 5.70
CA LEU A 81 -1.84 3.74 6.97
C LEU A 81 -3.12 4.56 6.74
N GLY A 82 -3.28 5.17 5.57
CA GLY A 82 -4.48 5.91 5.21
C GLY A 82 -5.73 5.03 5.11
N LEU A 83 -5.64 3.86 4.49
CA LEU A 83 -6.78 2.95 4.34
C LEU A 83 -7.31 2.41 5.67
N PRO A 84 -6.48 1.85 6.58
CA PRO A 84 -6.94 1.44 7.90
C PRO A 84 -7.54 2.58 8.72
N LYS A 85 -7.02 3.81 8.57
CA LYS A 85 -7.55 4.98 9.26
C LYS A 85 -8.95 5.35 8.77
N ILE A 86 -9.17 5.35 7.46
CA ILE A 86 -10.49 5.60 6.86
C ILE A 86 -11.46 4.48 7.26
N ALA A 87 -11.05 3.22 7.13
CA ALA A 87 -11.86 2.07 7.52
C ALA A 87 -12.26 2.12 9.01
N ALA A 88 -11.34 2.51 9.89
CA ALA A 88 -11.62 2.65 11.32
C ALA A 88 -12.66 3.76 11.59
N GLY A 89 -12.58 4.88 10.88
CA GLY A 89 -13.56 5.94 10.97
C GLY A 89 -14.95 5.51 10.49
N GLN A 90 -15.01 4.80 9.37
CA GLN A 90 -16.26 4.25 8.83
C GLN A 90 -16.86 3.20 9.76
N ALA A 91 -16.06 2.24 10.24
CA ALA A 91 -16.51 1.23 11.18
C ALA A 91 -17.04 1.83 12.49
N ALA A 92 -16.37 2.87 13.02
CA ALA A 92 -16.82 3.57 14.22
C ALA A 92 -18.17 4.25 14.00
N ARG A 93 -18.38 4.92 12.85
CA ARG A 93 -19.68 5.53 12.51
C ARG A 93 -20.76 4.47 12.33
N ALA A 94 -20.52 3.46 11.51
CA ALA A 94 -21.48 2.38 11.29
C ALA A 94 -21.93 1.70 12.59
N MET A 95 -21.01 1.53 13.56
CA MET A 95 -21.28 0.91 14.86
C MET A 95 -22.01 1.82 15.82
N LEU A 96 -21.69 3.12 15.83
CA LEU A 96 -22.09 4.05 16.89
C LEU A 96 -23.16 5.06 16.44
N ASP A 97 -23.36 5.34 15.14
CA ASP A 97 -24.45 6.14 14.67
C ASP A 97 -25.75 5.37 14.79
N ARG A 98 -26.71 5.92 15.56
CA ARG A 98 -27.93 5.22 15.94
C ARG A 98 -29.12 6.14 15.98
N THR A 99 -30.27 5.53 15.72
CA THR A 99 -31.58 6.13 15.88
C THR A 99 -32.40 5.38 16.93
N THR A 100 -33.62 5.80 17.15
CA THR A 100 -34.61 5.08 17.98
C THR A 100 -34.89 3.68 17.44
N GLY A 101 -34.71 3.44 16.13
CA GLY A 101 -34.86 2.16 15.47
C GLY A 101 -33.65 1.21 15.59
N GLY A 102 -32.50 1.70 16.05
CA GLY A 102 -31.27 0.95 16.16
C GLY A 102 -30.11 1.55 15.36
N ILE A 103 -29.29 0.69 14.77
CA ILE A 103 -28.16 1.08 13.93
C ILE A 103 -28.68 1.76 12.66
N GLU A 104 -28.04 2.86 12.26
CA GLU A 104 -28.46 3.64 11.11
C GLU A 104 -27.98 3.01 9.79
N ASP A 105 -26.74 2.54 9.74
CA ASP A 105 -26.11 1.96 8.54
C ASP A 105 -25.85 0.46 8.75
N THR A 106 -26.88 -0.34 8.49
CA THR A 106 -26.79 -1.81 8.58
C THR A 106 -25.95 -2.39 7.45
N ASP A 107 -25.93 -1.76 6.28
CA ASP A 107 -25.21 -2.24 5.11
C ASP A 107 -23.68 -2.15 5.34
N ALA A 108 -23.22 -1.04 5.93
CA ALA A 108 -21.83 -0.91 6.31
C ALA A 108 -21.42 -1.96 7.36
N ILE A 109 -22.30 -2.27 8.32
CA ILE A 109 -22.06 -3.34 9.29
C ILE A 109 -21.91 -4.69 8.57
N ASP A 110 -22.79 -4.97 7.61
CA ASP A 110 -22.77 -6.24 6.88
C ASP A 110 -21.53 -6.40 6.00
N LEU A 111 -21.01 -5.32 5.47
CA LEU A 111 -19.82 -5.31 4.63
C LEU A 111 -18.51 -5.37 5.41
N MET A 112 -18.45 -4.78 6.62
CA MET A 112 -17.19 -4.57 7.34
C MET A 112 -17.00 -5.52 8.53
N PHE A 113 -18.09 -5.99 9.17
CA PHE A 113 -17.99 -6.70 10.44
C PHE A 113 -18.11 -8.22 10.27
N SER A 114 -17.27 -8.96 11.00
CA SER A 114 -17.38 -10.40 11.11
C SER A 114 -18.70 -10.81 11.77
N ARG A 115 -19.12 -12.05 11.56
CA ARG A 115 -20.34 -12.57 12.16
C ARG A 115 -20.35 -12.43 13.69
N THR A 116 -19.25 -12.76 14.33
CA THR A 116 -19.11 -12.64 15.79
C THR A 116 -19.19 -11.20 16.27
N ALA A 117 -18.59 -10.27 15.52
CA ALA A 117 -18.68 -8.84 15.85
C ALA A 117 -20.11 -8.32 15.70
N LYS A 118 -20.84 -8.75 14.65
CA LYS A 118 -22.24 -8.40 14.44
C LYS A 118 -23.15 -8.90 15.57
N GLU A 119 -22.95 -10.14 16.01
CA GLU A 119 -23.72 -10.72 17.11
C GLU A 119 -23.55 -9.90 18.40
N LYS A 120 -22.30 -9.59 18.77
CA LYS A 120 -21.98 -8.75 19.95
C LYS A 120 -22.56 -7.33 19.81
N LEU A 121 -22.45 -6.73 18.63
CA LEU A 121 -22.99 -5.41 18.36
C LEU A 121 -24.51 -5.39 18.49
N THR A 122 -25.18 -6.41 17.96
CA THR A 122 -26.63 -6.56 18.04
C THR A 122 -27.08 -6.69 19.49
N GLU A 123 -26.40 -7.48 20.30
CA GLU A 123 -26.68 -7.64 21.72
C GLU A 123 -26.51 -6.31 22.45
N PHE A 124 -25.43 -5.58 22.20
CA PHE A 124 -25.17 -4.27 22.77
C PHE A 124 -26.24 -3.24 22.37
N VAL A 125 -26.67 -3.23 21.14
CA VAL A 125 -27.77 -2.34 20.65
C VAL A 125 -29.08 -2.69 21.36
N LYS A 126 -29.42 -3.97 21.46
CA LYS A 126 -30.63 -4.44 22.16
C LYS A 126 -30.63 -4.04 23.62
N SER A 127 -29.51 -4.11 24.33
CA SER A 127 -29.40 -3.72 25.75
C SER A 127 -29.72 -2.24 25.99
N GLN A 128 -29.50 -1.38 24.99
CA GLN A 128 -29.75 0.05 25.08
C GLN A 128 -31.08 0.51 24.44
N ALA A 129 -31.76 -0.37 23.74
CA ALA A 129 -32.95 -0.02 22.94
C ALA A 129 -34.08 0.62 23.73
N ALA A 130 -34.26 0.23 24.99
CA ALA A 130 -35.29 0.80 25.88
C ALA A 130 -35.01 2.29 26.15
N VAL A 131 -33.76 2.62 26.49
CA VAL A 131 -33.33 4.00 26.76
C VAL A 131 -33.44 4.88 25.51
N PHE A 132 -33.01 4.36 24.37
CA PHE A 132 -33.11 5.09 23.10
C PHE A 132 -34.56 5.42 22.70
N ARG A 133 -35.49 4.50 22.96
CA ARG A 133 -36.93 4.72 22.69
C ARG A 133 -37.56 5.69 23.70
N GLU A 134 -37.25 5.54 24.98
CA GLU A 134 -37.78 6.38 26.06
C GLU A 134 -37.45 7.85 25.84
N TYR A 135 -36.20 8.14 25.48
CA TYR A 135 -35.71 9.51 25.27
C TYR A 135 -35.78 9.97 23.81
N GLY A 136 -36.25 9.16 22.91
CA GLY A 136 -36.25 9.49 21.48
C GLY A 136 -34.87 9.81 20.92
N TYR A 137 -33.82 9.15 21.43
CA TYR A 137 -32.43 9.49 21.10
C TYR A 137 -32.07 9.20 19.66
N HIS A 138 -31.44 10.20 19.04
CA HIS A 138 -30.58 10.07 17.87
C HIS A 138 -29.15 10.29 18.30
N GLN A 139 -28.25 9.36 18.01
CA GLN A 139 -26.84 9.41 18.37
C GLN A 139 -25.98 9.52 17.13
N LYS A 140 -25.07 10.49 17.15
CA LYS A 140 -24.04 10.67 16.12
C LYS A 140 -22.65 10.65 16.73
N VAL A 141 -21.71 10.14 15.94
CA VAL A 141 -20.30 10.09 16.32
C VAL A 141 -19.54 11.27 15.78
N GLU A 142 -18.81 11.95 16.64
CA GLU A 142 -17.80 12.94 16.28
C GLU A 142 -16.41 12.37 16.63
N ILE A 143 -15.62 12.05 15.61
CA ILE A 143 -14.30 11.43 15.75
C ILE A 143 -13.26 12.54 15.93
N ALA A 144 -12.55 12.54 17.07
CA ALA A 144 -11.50 13.49 17.36
C ALA A 144 -10.13 12.99 16.85
N ALA A 145 -9.82 11.70 17.06
CA ALA A 145 -8.56 11.11 16.63
C ALA A 145 -8.72 9.63 16.27
N THR A 146 -7.87 9.18 15.35
CA THR A 146 -7.73 7.76 14.98
C THR A 146 -6.26 7.40 14.93
N GLU A 147 -5.83 6.52 15.81
CA GLU A 147 -4.47 5.98 15.90
C GLU A 147 -4.46 4.56 15.35
N ILE A 148 -3.48 4.26 14.49
CA ILE A 148 -3.33 2.93 13.88
C ILE A 148 -2.01 2.33 14.33
N ALA A 149 -2.06 1.12 14.85
CA ALA A 149 -0.91 0.28 15.09
C ALA A 149 -0.98 -0.94 14.17
N ALA A 150 0.05 -1.15 13.37
CA ALA A 150 0.17 -2.34 12.54
C ALA A 150 0.80 -3.47 13.37
N ASP A 151 0.22 -4.66 13.27
CA ASP A 151 0.76 -5.87 13.89
C ASP A 151 1.66 -6.64 12.90
N THR A 152 2.50 -7.53 13.42
CA THR A 152 3.47 -8.30 12.63
C THR A 152 2.83 -9.30 11.68
N ASP A 153 1.62 -9.75 11.97
CA ASP A 153 0.82 -10.69 11.17
C ASP A 153 0.06 -10.03 10.00
N GLY A 154 0.17 -8.70 9.85
CA GLY A 154 -0.53 -7.93 8.82
C GLY A 154 -1.92 -7.48 9.23
N SER A 155 -2.33 -7.73 10.48
CA SER A 155 -3.52 -7.14 11.08
C SER A 155 -3.23 -5.70 11.54
N TYR A 156 -4.32 -4.96 11.83
CA TYR A 156 -4.22 -3.59 12.33
C TYR A 156 -5.09 -3.44 13.57
N ARG A 157 -4.56 -2.73 14.55
CA ARG A 157 -5.32 -2.29 15.70
C ARG A 157 -5.55 -0.78 15.58
N ALA A 158 -6.82 -0.37 15.51
CA ALA A 158 -7.21 1.02 15.47
C ALA A 158 -7.81 1.45 16.82
N ARG A 159 -7.31 2.57 17.35
CA ARG A 159 -7.93 3.25 18.48
C ARG A 159 -8.61 4.51 17.96
N VAL A 160 -9.94 4.55 18.06
CA VAL A 160 -10.76 5.69 17.67
C VAL A 160 -11.26 6.37 18.94
N THR A 161 -11.01 7.65 19.07
CA THR A 161 -11.46 8.47 20.20
C THR A 161 -12.31 9.62 19.69
N GLY A 162 -13.28 10.02 20.49
CA GLY A 162 -14.18 11.11 20.11
C GLY A 162 -15.33 11.30 21.08
N GLN A 163 -16.42 11.88 20.59
CA GLN A 163 -17.62 12.14 21.34
C GLN A 163 -18.85 11.52 20.67
N LEU A 164 -19.75 10.99 21.48
CA LEU A 164 -21.10 10.62 21.08
C LEU A 164 -22.02 11.77 21.44
N ILE A 165 -22.70 12.31 20.44
CA ILE A 165 -23.70 13.35 20.61
C ILE A 165 -25.07 12.68 20.55
N ARG A 166 -25.78 12.67 21.65
CA ARG A 166 -27.16 12.17 21.74
C ARG A 166 -28.14 13.33 21.85
N ALA A 167 -29.00 13.45 20.88
CA ALA A 167 -30.09 14.42 20.89
C ALA A 167 -31.43 13.68 21.00
N GLY A 168 -32.30 14.12 21.86
CA GLY A 168 -33.62 13.52 22.07
C GLY A 168 -34.59 14.46 22.80
N VAL A 169 -35.77 13.94 23.11
CA VAL A 169 -36.80 14.68 23.85
C VAL A 169 -37.30 13.78 24.96
N PHE A 170 -37.37 14.32 26.17
CA PHE A 170 -37.93 13.66 27.33
C PHE A 170 -38.90 14.57 28.03
N ASN A 171 -40.16 14.14 28.17
CA ASN A 171 -41.24 14.95 28.74
C ASN A 171 -41.32 16.36 28.12
N ASP A 172 -41.38 16.42 26.79
CA ASP A 172 -41.41 17.65 25.98
C ASP A 172 -40.19 18.58 26.14
N THR A 173 -39.16 18.14 26.86
CA THR A 173 -37.94 18.91 27.05
C THR A 173 -36.82 18.37 26.18
N PRO A 174 -36.21 19.20 25.31
CA PRO A 174 -35.05 18.81 24.54
C PRO A 174 -33.87 18.39 25.41
N LYS A 175 -33.27 17.24 25.13
CA LYS A 175 -32.12 16.73 25.86
C LYS A 175 -30.94 16.53 24.91
N LEU A 176 -29.76 17.03 25.30
CA LEU A 176 -28.52 16.88 24.56
C LEU A 176 -27.45 16.33 25.51
N ASP A 177 -27.01 15.10 25.24
CA ASP A 177 -25.94 14.46 26.01
C ASP A 177 -24.69 14.36 25.15
N ARG A 178 -23.53 14.62 25.75
CA ARG A 178 -22.21 14.43 25.14
C ARG A 178 -21.41 13.44 25.98
N LEU A 179 -20.99 12.36 25.36
CA LEU A 179 -20.27 11.27 26.00
C LEU A 179 -18.95 11.02 25.29
N ASN A 180 -17.84 11.08 26.00
CA ASN A 180 -16.56 10.69 25.41
C ASN A 180 -16.51 9.17 25.24
N PHE A 181 -15.90 8.72 24.14
CA PHE A 181 -15.68 7.31 23.88
C PHE A 181 -14.25 7.02 23.44
N THR A 182 -13.83 5.81 23.70
CA THR A 182 -12.64 5.19 23.11
C THR A 182 -13.05 3.82 22.61
N LEU A 183 -12.88 3.61 21.31
CA LEU A 183 -13.19 2.36 20.63
C LEU A 183 -11.89 1.73 20.12
N VAL A 184 -11.67 0.47 20.40
CA VAL A 184 -10.55 -0.31 19.86
C VAL A 184 -11.10 -1.33 18.90
N LEU A 185 -10.67 -1.23 17.64
CA LEU A 185 -11.05 -2.13 16.56
C LEU A 185 -9.84 -2.94 16.13
N TYR A 186 -10.05 -4.22 15.88
CA TYR A 186 -9.06 -5.12 15.32
C TYR A 186 -9.46 -5.43 13.89
N PHE A 187 -8.61 -5.03 12.95
CA PHE A 187 -8.82 -5.27 11.53
C PHE A 187 -7.97 -6.42 11.06
N PHE A 188 -8.57 -7.32 10.33
CA PHE A 188 -7.88 -8.38 9.61
C PHE A 188 -8.03 -8.17 8.10
N ARG A 189 -7.06 -8.66 7.35
CA ARG A 189 -7.12 -8.62 5.90
C ARG A 189 -8.14 -9.62 5.40
N ASN A 190 -9.11 -9.15 4.64
CA ASN A 190 -10.08 -9.99 3.96
C ASN A 190 -9.53 -10.38 2.58
N GLU A 191 -8.88 -11.55 2.49
CA GLU A 191 -8.29 -12.04 1.22
C GLU A 191 -9.35 -12.38 0.17
N SER A 192 -10.58 -12.65 0.60
CA SER A 192 -11.71 -12.96 -0.27
C SER A 192 -12.59 -11.75 -0.59
N ALA A 193 -12.15 -10.53 -0.28
CA ALA A 193 -12.94 -9.31 -0.42
C ALA A 193 -13.55 -9.13 -1.83
N VAL A 194 -12.78 -9.47 -2.87
CA VAL A 194 -13.24 -9.39 -4.27
C VAL A 194 -14.32 -10.43 -4.57
N ILE A 195 -14.25 -11.62 -3.98
CA ILE A 195 -15.18 -12.73 -4.23
C ILE A 195 -16.48 -12.52 -3.47
N ASN A 196 -16.40 -12.11 -2.21
CA ASN A 196 -17.55 -11.95 -1.32
C ASN A 196 -18.14 -10.53 -1.32
N ARG A 197 -17.57 -9.63 -2.12
CA ARG A 197 -17.97 -8.21 -2.22
C ARG A 197 -17.97 -7.47 -0.90
N GLN A 198 -17.05 -7.85 0.00
CA GLN A 198 -16.88 -7.20 1.29
C GLN A 198 -15.71 -6.22 1.28
N TYR A 199 -15.59 -5.45 2.33
CA TYR A 199 -14.44 -4.57 2.50
C TYR A 199 -13.13 -5.35 2.60
N PRO A 200 -12.02 -4.81 2.08
CA PRO A 200 -10.71 -5.46 2.11
C PRO A 200 -10.12 -5.58 3.53
N LEU A 201 -10.65 -4.81 4.48
CA LEU A 201 -10.33 -4.88 5.91
C LEU A 201 -11.63 -5.18 6.68
N GLY A 202 -11.69 -6.34 7.35
CA GLY A 202 -12.80 -6.75 8.22
C GLY A 202 -12.51 -6.46 9.69
N VAL A 203 -13.55 -6.27 10.48
CA VAL A 203 -13.52 -6.07 11.94
C VAL A 203 -13.97 -7.34 12.66
#